data_9a1f425f38ce705ce03133d2c64003f6
#
_entry.id   9a1f425f38ce705ce03133d2c64003f6
#
_cell.length_a   1.000
_cell.length_b   1.000
_cell.length_c   1.000
_cell.angle_alpha   90.00
_cell.angle_beta   90.00
_cell.angle_gamma   90.00
#
_symmetry.space_group_name_H-M   'P 1'
#
loop_
_entity.id
_entity.type
_entity.pdbx_description
1 polymer ?
#
loop_
_entity_poly.entity_id
_entity_poly.type
_entity_poly.pdbx_seq_one_letter_code
_entity_poly.pdbx_strand_id
1 'polypeptide(L)'
;QVDAQTVLIVTNRPAIANSWYSDYVRFLGRESGYLFVSHVDALAGQPHVLDEQGYLDAAAQGEKLYKRIEFVSLQDMKGSKYFGGEYDKLQHLTELNWDVLVIDEAHEGVDTYKTDLAFDRIRRKFTLHLSGTPFKALANDKFAGDAIFNWTYADEQAAKRNWQGAPGQQNPYANLPMLNLYTYQMSEIIRDEIQRGVEIDGETQEFAFDLNEFFKVKLSGSF
;
A
#
# COMPACT_ATOMS: atom_id res chain seq x y z
N GLN A 1 7.11 20.78 6.16
CA GLN A 1 8.06 20.16 5.22
C GLN A 1 9.15 19.50 6.05
N VAL A 2 9.36 18.19 5.91
CA VAL A 2 10.41 17.43 6.61
C VAL A 2 11.59 17.31 5.66
N ASP A 3 12.78 17.82 6.05
CA ASP A 3 14.01 17.58 5.30
C ASP A 3 14.60 16.23 5.72
N ALA A 4 14.01 15.15 5.19
CA ALA A 4 14.43 13.81 5.48
C ALA A 4 15.71 13.47 4.70
N GLN A 5 16.69 12.85 5.37
CA GLN A 5 17.89 12.33 4.72
C GLN A 5 17.73 10.83 4.40
N THR A 6 16.96 10.12 5.22
CA THR A 6 16.74 8.68 5.12
C THR A 6 15.24 8.36 5.21
N VAL A 7 14.73 7.70 4.18
CA VAL A 7 13.33 7.28 4.07
C VAL A 7 13.29 5.79 3.81
N LEU A 8 12.58 5.05 4.66
CA LEU A 8 12.30 3.63 4.46
C LEU A 8 10.84 3.45 4.09
N ILE A 9 10.58 2.80 2.98
CA ILE A 9 9.25 2.46 2.50
C ILE A 9 9.05 0.96 2.65
N VAL A 10 8.04 0.57 3.41
CA VAL A 10 7.67 -0.83 3.61
C VAL A 10 6.25 -1.06 3.13
N THR A 11 6.06 -2.08 2.31
CA THR A 11 4.75 -2.48 1.81
C THR A 11 4.53 -3.98 1.96
N ASN A 12 3.28 -4.39 2.08
CA ASN A 12 2.92 -5.81 2.06
C ASN A 12 2.99 -6.42 0.64
N ARG A 13 2.90 -5.59 -0.40
CA ARG A 13 2.83 -6.02 -1.80
C ARG A 13 4.09 -5.65 -2.59
N PRO A 14 5.03 -6.60 -2.80
CA PRO A 14 6.24 -6.31 -3.61
C PRO A 14 5.91 -5.81 -5.02
N ALA A 15 4.76 -6.20 -5.59
CA ALA A 15 4.33 -5.80 -6.92
C ALA A 15 4.20 -4.27 -7.13
N ILE A 16 3.98 -3.49 -6.06
CA ILE A 16 3.89 -2.02 -6.16
C ILE A 16 5.25 -1.32 -6.14
N ALA A 17 6.33 -2.06 -6.01
CA ALA A 17 7.69 -1.52 -6.06
C ALA A 17 7.93 -0.65 -7.31
N ASN A 18 7.43 -1.08 -8.47
CA ASN A 18 7.54 -0.34 -9.72
C ASN A 18 6.81 1.01 -9.68
N SER A 19 5.69 1.11 -8.98
CA SER A 19 4.97 2.39 -8.82
C SER A 19 5.78 3.37 -7.99
N TRP A 20 6.32 2.93 -6.86
CA TRP A 20 7.20 3.74 -6.01
C TRP A 20 8.47 4.18 -6.74
N TYR A 21 9.08 3.28 -7.50
CA TYR A 21 10.23 3.61 -8.33
C TYR A 21 9.89 4.63 -9.43
N SER A 22 8.75 4.45 -10.11
CA SER A 22 8.28 5.39 -11.15
C SER A 22 8.04 6.79 -10.56
N ASP A 23 7.45 6.86 -9.38
CA ASP A 23 7.24 8.14 -8.68
C ASP A 23 8.57 8.76 -8.22
N TYR A 24 9.52 7.97 -7.74
CA TYR A 24 10.88 8.46 -7.48
C TYR A 24 11.51 9.08 -8.74
N VAL A 25 11.47 8.39 -9.87
CA VAL A 25 12.04 8.89 -11.14
C VAL A 25 11.33 10.17 -11.58
N ARG A 26 10.01 10.20 -11.47
CA ARG A 26 9.18 11.31 -11.93
C ARG A 26 9.35 12.58 -11.10
N PHE A 27 9.40 12.44 -9.77
CA PHE A 27 9.32 13.60 -8.86
C PHE A 27 10.65 14.00 -8.25
N LEU A 28 11.58 13.08 -8.13
CA LEU A 28 12.87 13.32 -7.49
C LEU A 28 14.01 13.12 -8.49
N GLY A 29 14.22 11.91 -8.96
CA GLY A 29 15.35 11.55 -9.78
C GLY A 29 16.70 11.72 -9.07
N ARG A 30 17.79 11.40 -9.76
CA ARG A 30 19.15 11.49 -9.19
C ARG A 30 19.58 12.92 -8.84
N GLU A 31 19.10 13.90 -9.58
CA GLU A 31 19.48 15.30 -9.38
C GLU A 31 18.98 15.87 -8.03
N SER A 32 17.97 15.24 -7.43
CA SER A 32 17.47 15.59 -6.10
C SER A 32 18.46 15.32 -4.98
N GLY A 33 19.52 14.55 -5.24
CA GLY A 33 20.46 14.07 -4.24
C GLY A 33 19.98 12.83 -3.48
N TYR A 34 18.79 12.28 -3.80
CA TYR A 34 18.34 11.00 -3.29
C TYR A 34 18.76 9.84 -4.18
N LEU A 35 19.23 8.75 -3.58
CA LEU A 35 19.45 7.46 -4.23
C LEU A 35 18.36 6.48 -3.83
N PHE A 36 17.90 5.70 -4.79
CA PHE A 36 16.87 4.68 -4.56
C PHE A 36 17.53 3.31 -4.35
N VAL A 37 17.24 2.70 -3.21
CA VAL A 37 17.83 1.42 -2.79
C VAL A 37 16.74 0.37 -2.69
N SER A 38 16.95 -0.80 -3.27
CA SER A 38 16.03 -1.92 -3.13
C SER A 38 16.68 -3.25 -3.51
N HIS A 39 16.24 -4.32 -2.83
CA HIS A 39 16.60 -5.71 -3.12
C HIS A 39 15.42 -6.50 -3.71
N VAL A 40 14.31 -5.82 -4.03
CA VAL A 40 13.11 -6.49 -4.57
C VAL A 40 13.33 -6.88 -6.03
N ASP A 41 13.10 -8.15 -6.36
CA ASP A 41 13.32 -8.71 -7.70
C ASP A 41 12.60 -7.92 -8.81
N ALA A 42 11.41 -7.38 -8.51
CA ALA A 42 10.65 -6.57 -9.46
C ALA A 42 11.39 -5.30 -9.93
N LEU A 43 12.39 -4.86 -9.18
CA LEU A 43 13.23 -3.70 -9.50
C LEU A 43 14.62 -4.08 -9.99
N ALA A 44 14.91 -5.37 -10.13
CA ALA A 44 16.20 -5.84 -10.62
C ALA A 44 16.49 -5.31 -12.03
N GLY A 45 17.65 -4.70 -12.20
CA GLY A 45 18.06 -4.14 -13.50
C GLY A 45 17.39 -2.81 -13.87
N GLN A 46 16.55 -2.24 -13.04
CA GLN A 46 16.02 -0.90 -13.27
C GLN A 46 17.13 0.16 -13.17
N PRO A 47 17.15 1.16 -14.09
CA PRO A 47 18.12 2.24 -14.02
C PRO A 47 18.03 2.97 -12.68
N HIS A 48 19.18 3.26 -12.07
CA HIS A 48 19.26 4.04 -10.83
C HIS A 48 18.72 3.35 -9.56
N VAL A 49 18.37 2.09 -9.61
CA VAL A 49 18.15 1.27 -8.43
C VAL A 49 19.48 0.66 -8.00
N LEU A 50 19.83 0.86 -6.75
CA LEU A 50 21.05 0.33 -6.14
C LEU A 50 20.69 -0.75 -5.12
N ASP A 51 21.56 -1.70 -4.95
CA ASP A 51 21.59 -2.52 -3.75
C ASP A 51 22.35 -1.80 -2.61
N GLU A 52 22.45 -2.41 -1.46
CA GLU A 52 23.16 -1.83 -0.32
C GLU A 52 24.61 -1.52 -0.64
N GLN A 53 25.32 -2.44 -1.29
CA GLN A 53 26.71 -2.24 -1.63
C GLN A 53 26.88 -1.10 -2.64
N GLY A 54 26.05 -1.07 -3.66
CA GLY A 54 26.05 0.01 -4.65
C GLY A 54 25.77 1.39 -4.06
N TYR A 55 24.91 1.45 -3.03
CA TYR A 55 24.68 2.69 -2.28
C TYR A 55 25.92 3.12 -1.49
N LEU A 56 26.56 2.16 -0.78
CA LEU A 56 27.77 2.44 0.00
C LEU A 56 28.93 2.89 -0.90
N ASP A 57 29.09 2.25 -2.05
CA ASP A 57 30.13 2.61 -3.04
C ASP A 57 29.88 4.01 -3.61
N ALA A 58 28.64 4.33 -3.95
CA ALA A 58 28.27 5.67 -4.41
C ALA A 58 28.50 6.74 -3.34
N ALA A 59 28.15 6.44 -2.09
CA ALA A 59 28.38 7.33 -0.96
C ALA A 59 29.87 7.56 -0.68
N ALA A 60 30.70 6.53 -0.85
CA ALA A 60 32.16 6.61 -0.64
C ALA A 60 32.87 7.41 -1.76
N GLN A 61 32.34 7.36 -2.98
CA GLN A 61 32.92 8.04 -4.15
C GLN A 61 32.42 9.48 -4.33
N GLY A 62 31.33 9.84 -3.64
CA GLY A 62 30.70 11.15 -3.80
C GLY A 62 31.32 12.24 -2.92
N GLU A 63 31.45 13.44 -3.47
CA GLU A 63 31.77 14.65 -2.69
C GLU A 63 30.56 15.13 -1.87
N LYS A 64 29.37 14.56 -2.10
CA LYS A 64 28.09 14.90 -1.45
C LYS A 64 27.56 13.73 -0.65
N LEU A 65 27.02 14.03 0.51
CA LEU A 65 26.24 13.05 1.27
C LEU A 65 24.92 12.81 0.51
N TYR A 66 24.78 11.62 -0.07
CA TYR A 66 23.55 11.23 -0.72
C TYR A 66 22.46 10.89 0.28
N LYS A 67 21.25 11.37 0.02
CA LYS A 67 20.05 11.00 0.75
C LYS A 67 19.58 9.62 0.28
N ARG A 68 18.95 8.86 1.15
CA ARG A 68 18.53 7.49 0.86
C ARG A 68 17.01 7.37 0.88
N ILE A 69 16.45 6.77 -0.17
CA ILE A 69 15.11 6.20 -0.17
C ILE A 69 15.27 4.71 -0.37
N GLU A 70 14.83 3.92 0.58
CA GLU A 70 14.89 2.47 0.47
C GLU A 70 13.49 1.86 0.44
N PHE A 71 13.29 0.95 -0.49
CA PHE A 71 12.05 0.19 -0.65
C PHE A 71 12.28 -1.28 -0.29
N VAL A 72 11.47 -1.77 0.65
CA VAL A 72 11.54 -3.16 1.14
C VAL A 72 10.13 -3.74 1.23
N SER A 73 9.99 -5.01 0.86
CA SER A 73 8.73 -5.72 1.11
C SER A 73 8.66 -6.22 2.55
N LEU A 74 7.45 -6.22 3.11
CA LEU A 74 7.20 -6.80 4.44
C LEU A 74 7.55 -8.31 4.47
N GLN A 75 7.41 -8.98 3.32
CA GLN A 75 7.79 -10.38 3.17
C GLN A 75 9.30 -10.57 3.32
N ASP A 76 10.10 -9.69 2.70
CA ASP A 76 11.57 -9.72 2.85
C ASP A 76 12.00 -9.42 4.27
N MET A 77 11.36 -8.45 4.92
CA MET A 77 11.60 -8.19 6.34
C MET A 77 11.30 -9.41 7.19
N LYS A 78 10.12 -10.02 7.05
CA LYS A 78 9.74 -11.22 7.83
C LYS A 78 10.66 -12.41 7.58
N GLY A 79 11.30 -12.51 6.43
CA GLY A 79 12.30 -13.52 6.12
C GLY A 79 13.66 -13.28 6.76
N SER A 80 13.96 -12.05 7.19
CA SER A 80 15.25 -11.67 7.76
C SER A 80 15.36 -12.08 9.23
N LYS A 81 16.52 -12.62 9.63
CA LYS A 81 16.82 -12.98 11.03
C LYS A 81 16.74 -11.80 11.99
N TYR A 82 16.96 -10.59 11.51
CA TYR A 82 16.88 -9.37 12.31
C TYR A 82 15.43 -8.99 12.66
N PHE A 83 14.47 -9.59 11.96
CA PHE A 83 13.03 -9.40 12.17
C PHE A 83 12.28 -10.70 12.54
N GLY A 84 13.05 -11.74 12.92
CA GLY A 84 12.51 -13.00 13.41
C GLY A 84 12.38 -14.10 12.35
N GLY A 85 12.96 -13.92 11.17
CA GLY A 85 13.11 -14.94 10.11
C GLY A 85 14.45 -15.67 10.21
N GLU A 86 14.87 -16.27 9.10
CA GLU A 86 16.02 -17.19 9.05
C GLU A 86 17.20 -16.62 8.23
N TYR A 87 16.93 -15.73 7.26
CA TYR A 87 17.95 -15.26 6.31
C TYR A 87 18.78 -14.11 6.86
N ASP A 88 20.08 -14.13 6.59
CA ASP A 88 21.01 -13.05 6.95
C ASP A 88 20.95 -11.94 5.91
N LYS A 89 19.94 -11.09 6.03
CA LYS A 89 19.72 -9.94 5.15
C LYS A 89 19.09 -8.79 5.90
N LEU A 90 19.20 -7.57 5.36
CA LEU A 90 18.54 -6.37 5.86
C LEU A 90 18.98 -5.95 7.30
N GLN A 91 20.19 -6.28 7.71
CA GLN A 91 20.75 -5.87 9.02
C GLN A 91 20.74 -4.36 9.19
N HIS A 92 21.14 -3.64 8.13
CA HIS A 92 21.23 -2.18 8.12
C HIS A 92 19.91 -1.48 8.46
N LEU A 93 18.75 -2.10 8.20
CA LEU A 93 17.45 -1.52 8.56
C LEU A 93 17.31 -1.30 10.07
N THR A 94 17.97 -2.14 10.90
CA THR A 94 17.94 -2.04 12.37
C THR A 94 19.08 -1.17 12.92
N GLU A 95 20.13 -0.98 12.15
CA GLU A 95 21.33 -0.23 12.55
C GLU A 95 21.21 1.26 12.24
N LEU A 96 20.55 1.60 11.12
CA LEU A 96 20.34 2.97 10.70
C LEU A 96 19.29 3.67 11.57
N ASN A 97 19.41 5.00 11.63
CA ASN A 97 18.37 5.87 12.17
C ASN A 97 17.62 6.50 11.00
N TRP A 98 16.39 6.08 10.80
CA TRP A 98 15.55 6.57 9.72
C TRP A 98 14.86 7.89 10.10
N ASP A 99 14.83 8.84 9.20
CA ASP A 99 14.04 10.05 9.42
C ASP A 99 12.56 9.74 9.27
N VAL A 100 12.19 8.97 8.23
CA VAL A 100 10.80 8.62 7.96
C VAL A 100 10.69 7.14 7.64
N LEU A 101 9.76 6.47 8.31
CA LEU A 101 9.23 5.16 7.92
C LEU A 101 7.87 5.33 7.27
N VAL A 102 7.73 4.94 6.02
CA VAL A 102 6.46 4.89 5.29
C VAL A 102 5.96 3.44 5.31
N ILE A 103 4.76 3.23 5.83
CA ILE A 103 4.08 1.93 5.82
C ILE A 103 2.93 2.04 4.84
N ASP A 104 3.12 1.45 3.66
CA ASP A 104 2.12 1.47 2.60
C ASP A 104 1.22 0.23 2.68
N GLU A 105 -0.06 0.40 2.34
CA GLU A 105 -1.12 -0.59 2.55
C GLU A 105 -1.20 -1.05 4.02
N ALA A 106 -1.14 -0.09 4.93
CA ALA A 106 -1.07 -0.31 6.37
C ALA A 106 -2.23 -1.15 6.96
N HIS A 107 -3.32 -1.34 6.21
CA HIS A 107 -4.45 -2.20 6.57
C HIS A 107 -4.24 -3.68 6.22
N GLU A 108 -3.25 -4.02 5.36
CA GLU A 108 -2.96 -5.38 4.94
C GLU A 108 -1.79 -5.98 5.72
N GLY A 109 -2.06 -6.96 6.59
CA GLY A 109 -1.03 -7.78 7.22
C GLY A 109 -0.14 -7.07 8.25
N VAL A 110 -0.43 -5.80 8.56
CA VAL A 110 0.31 -4.99 9.54
C VAL A 110 -0.23 -5.19 10.97
N ASP A 111 -1.47 -5.64 11.11
CA ASP A 111 -2.15 -5.84 12.41
C ASP A 111 -1.76 -7.16 13.12
N THR A 112 -0.62 -7.76 12.78
CA THR A 112 -0.13 -8.92 13.52
C THR A 112 0.91 -8.48 14.53
N TYR A 113 0.84 -9.02 15.75
CA TYR A 113 1.84 -8.81 16.81
C TYR A 113 3.29 -8.95 16.32
N LYS A 114 3.56 -9.90 15.42
CA LYS A 114 4.88 -10.08 14.81
C LYS A 114 5.33 -8.92 13.94
N THR A 115 4.39 -8.28 13.27
CA THR A 115 4.68 -7.13 12.39
C THR A 115 4.96 -5.88 13.22
N ASP A 116 4.19 -5.64 14.26
CA ASP A 116 4.45 -4.53 15.19
C ASP A 116 5.83 -4.66 15.83
N LEU A 117 6.19 -5.86 16.30
CA LEU A 117 7.54 -6.15 16.83
C LEU A 117 8.65 -5.92 15.78
N ALA A 118 8.39 -6.21 14.51
CA ALA A 118 9.37 -5.95 13.45
C ALA A 118 9.58 -4.44 13.25
N PHE A 119 8.50 -3.66 13.23
CA PHE A 119 8.61 -2.22 13.10
C PHE A 119 9.23 -1.55 14.34
N ASP A 120 9.05 -2.09 15.51
CA ASP A 120 9.69 -1.58 16.75
C ASP A 120 11.21 -1.69 16.74
N ARG A 121 11.77 -2.60 15.95
CA ARG A 121 13.22 -2.72 15.75
C ARG A 121 13.81 -1.66 14.82
N ILE A 122 12.98 -0.92 14.08
CA ILE A 122 13.40 0.14 13.17
C ILE A 122 13.38 1.47 13.91
N ARG A 123 14.56 2.02 14.17
CA ARG A 123 14.71 3.36 14.77
C ARG A 123 14.31 4.42 13.76
N ARG A 124 13.34 5.25 14.09
CA ARG A 124 12.80 6.29 13.21
C ARG A 124 12.30 7.50 13.97
N LYS A 125 12.33 8.65 13.30
CA LYS A 125 11.79 9.91 13.88
C LYS A 125 10.29 10.01 13.65
N PHE A 126 9.83 9.67 12.44
CA PHE A 126 8.43 9.77 12.04
C PHE A 126 7.97 8.48 11.38
N THR A 127 6.67 8.17 11.52
CA THR A 127 6.00 7.10 10.79
C THR A 127 4.83 7.69 10.02
N LEU A 128 4.76 7.38 8.73
CA LEU A 128 3.65 7.72 7.85
C LEU A 128 2.92 6.43 7.47
N HIS A 129 1.66 6.32 7.82
CA HIS A 129 0.80 5.22 7.40
C HIS A 129 -0.03 5.64 6.20
N LEU A 130 0.04 4.88 5.10
CA LEU A 130 -0.77 5.06 3.91
C LEU A 130 -1.77 3.91 3.80
N SER A 131 -3.00 4.21 3.45
CA SER A 131 -4.04 3.20 3.25
C SER A 131 -5.17 3.75 2.39
N GLY A 132 -5.58 2.98 1.39
CA GLY A 132 -6.79 3.24 0.62
C GLY A 132 -8.08 2.88 1.36
N THR A 133 -8.00 2.04 2.41
CA THR A 133 -9.15 1.56 3.19
C THR A 133 -8.87 1.61 4.70
N PRO A 134 -8.73 2.81 5.29
CA PRO A 134 -8.25 2.97 6.66
C PRO A 134 -9.30 2.68 7.75
N PHE A 135 -10.40 2.00 7.41
CA PHE A 135 -11.58 1.85 8.27
C PHE A 135 -11.28 1.28 9.66
N LYS A 136 -10.43 0.25 9.75
CA LYS A 136 -10.04 -0.35 11.03
C LYS A 136 -9.20 0.59 11.89
N ALA A 137 -8.24 1.28 11.27
CA ALA A 137 -7.36 2.21 11.98
C ALA A 137 -8.13 3.41 12.52
N LEU A 138 -9.10 3.91 11.74
CA LEU A 138 -9.97 5.01 12.15
C LEU A 138 -10.97 4.60 13.23
N ALA A 139 -11.52 3.38 13.17
CA ALA A 139 -12.47 2.88 14.14
C ALA A 139 -11.87 2.60 15.53
N ASN A 140 -10.56 2.40 15.61
CA ASN A 140 -9.87 2.05 16.86
C ASN A 140 -9.17 3.24 17.53
N ASP A 141 -9.43 4.48 17.10
CA ASP A 141 -8.79 5.71 17.61
C ASP A 141 -7.26 5.61 17.74
N LYS A 142 -6.64 4.85 16.82
CA LYS A 142 -5.20 4.59 16.83
C LYS A 142 -4.38 5.87 16.59
N PHE A 143 -4.98 6.86 15.93
CA PHE A 143 -4.33 8.12 15.58
C PHE A 143 -5.13 9.32 16.09
N ALA A 144 -4.45 10.36 16.54
CA ALA A 144 -5.08 11.62 16.86
C ALA A 144 -5.67 12.28 15.61
N GLY A 145 -6.81 12.94 15.73
CA GLY A 145 -7.53 13.49 14.58
C GLY A 145 -6.74 14.51 13.75
N ASP A 146 -5.85 15.27 14.38
CA ASP A 146 -4.95 16.24 13.76
C ASP A 146 -3.76 15.57 13.04
N ALA A 147 -3.51 14.29 13.30
CA ALA A 147 -2.48 13.49 12.62
C ALA A 147 -3.03 12.74 11.39
N ILE A 148 -4.32 12.91 11.06
CA ILE A 148 -4.98 12.20 9.96
C ILE A 148 -5.23 13.17 8.81
N PHE A 149 -4.68 12.85 7.63
CA PHE A 149 -5.06 13.48 6.36
C PHE A 149 -5.94 12.51 5.58
N ASN A 150 -7.17 12.91 5.29
CA ASN A 150 -8.11 12.12 4.52
C ASN A 150 -8.40 12.80 3.17
N TRP A 151 -8.31 12.02 2.08
CA TRP A 151 -8.64 12.45 0.73
C TRP A 151 -9.58 11.43 0.12
N THR A 152 -10.84 11.79 0.03
CA THR A 152 -11.90 10.90 -0.45
C THR A 152 -12.09 11.00 -1.95
N TYR A 153 -12.80 10.02 -2.53
CA TYR A 153 -13.27 10.11 -3.91
C TYR A 153 -14.11 11.38 -4.17
N ALA A 154 -14.91 11.81 -3.21
CA ALA A 154 -15.69 13.04 -3.33
C ALA A 154 -14.78 14.27 -3.44
N ASP A 155 -13.71 14.32 -2.64
CA ASP A 155 -12.73 15.40 -2.68
C ASP A 155 -11.99 15.43 -4.03
N GLU A 156 -11.58 14.25 -4.52
CA GLU A 156 -10.95 14.10 -5.83
C GLU A 156 -11.85 14.61 -6.96
N GLN A 157 -13.11 14.19 -6.97
CA GLN A 157 -14.07 14.63 -7.99
C GLN A 157 -14.40 16.13 -7.85
N ALA A 158 -14.41 16.67 -6.65
CA ALA A 158 -14.54 18.11 -6.43
C ALA A 158 -13.33 18.86 -6.96
N ALA A 159 -12.11 18.40 -6.69
CA ALA A 159 -10.88 18.98 -7.21
C ALA A 159 -10.84 18.92 -8.74
N LYS A 160 -11.28 17.81 -9.34
CA LYS A 160 -11.39 17.66 -10.80
C LYS A 160 -12.31 18.70 -11.43
N ARG A 161 -13.51 18.90 -10.85
CA ARG A 161 -14.51 19.86 -11.36
C ARG A 161 -14.08 21.30 -11.14
N ASN A 162 -13.47 21.59 -10.02
CA ASN A 162 -13.17 22.95 -9.58
C ASN A 162 -11.72 23.38 -9.89
N TRP A 163 -11.00 22.63 -10.72
CA TRP A 163 -9.62 22.94 -11.06
C TRP A 163 -9.49 24.32 -11.69
N GLN A 164 -8.66 25.15 -11.08
CA GLN A 164 -8.30 26.50 -11.54
C GLN A 164 -6.78 26.60 -11.65
N GLY A 165 -6.23 25.96 -12.68
CA GLY A 165 -4.79 26.04 -12.96
C GLY A 165 -4.40 27.33 -13.66
N ALA A 166 -3.11 27.66 -13.66
CA ALA A 166 -2.58 28.76 -14.47
C ALA A 166 -2.79 28.49 -15.98
N PRO A 167 -2.83 29.53 -16.83
CA PRO A 167 -2.95 29.36 -18.28
C PRO A 167 -1.89 28.38 -18.82
N GLY A 168 -2.35 27.34 -19.52
CA GLY A 168 -1.49 26.28 -20.06
C GLY A 168 -1.19 25.13 -19.09
N GLN A 169 -1.58 25.21 -17.84
CA GLN A 169 -1.43 24.11 -16.89
C GLN A 169 -2.57 23.08 -17.06
N GLN A 170 -2.19 21.82 -17.28
CA GLN A 170 -3.16 20.75 -17.38
C GLN A 170 -3.74 20.37 -16.00
N ASN A 171 -5.05 20.07 -15.97
CA ASN A 171 -5.68 19.57 -14.76
C ASN A 171 -5.10 18.18 -14.41
N PRO A 172 -4.39 18.02 -13.27
CA PRO A 172 -3.80 16.73 -12.89
C PRO A 172 -4.85 15.64 -12.62
N TYR A 173 -6.09 16.04 -12.35
CA TYR A 173 -7.21 15.14 -12.09
C TYR A 173 -8.01 14.78 -13.35
N ALA A 174 -7.70 15.36 -14.53
CA ALA A 174 -8.52 15.21 -15.73
C ALA A 174 -8.77 13.76 -16.14
N ASN A 175 -7.73 12.93 -16.03
CA ASN A 175 -7.76 11.53 -16.46
C ASN A 175 -8.22 10.56 -15.38
N LEU A 176 -8.52 11.04 -14.15
CA LEU A 176 -9.04 10.17 -13.10
C LEU A 176 -10.45 9.69 -13.45
N PRO A 177 -10.73 8.38 -13.31
CA PRO A 177 -12.02 7.83 -13.69
C PRO A 177 -13.14 8.32 -12.77
N MET A 178 -14.35 8.39 -13.31
CA MET A 178 -15.55 8.59 -12.52
C MET A 178 -16.14 7.22 -12.16
N LEU A 179 -16.44 7.02 -10.89
CA LEU A 179 -17.11 5.82 -10.41
C LEU A 179 -18.62 5.96 -10.68
N ASN A 180 -19.16 5.06 -11.49
CA ASN A 180 -20.59 4.92 -11.70
C ASN A 180 -21.05 3.65 -10.99
N LEU A 181 -21.88 3.82 -9.97
CA LEU A 181 -22.49 2.71 -9.26
C LEU A 181 -23.89 2.45 -9.81
N TYR A 182 -24.09 1.26 -10.32
CA TYR A 182 -25.39 0.80 -10.79
C TYR A 182 -25.93 -0.22 -9.81
N THR A 183 -27.13 0.03 -9.28
CA THR A 183 -27.84 -0.95 -8.46
C THR A 183 -28.87 -1.67 -9.33
N TYR A 184 -28.86 -2.98 -9.27
CA TYR A 184 -29.90 -3.81 -9.88
C TYR A 184 -30.96 -4.12 -8.82
N GLN A 185 -32.19 -3.72 -9.11
CA GLN A 185 -33.31 -4.11 -8.24
C GLN A 185 -33.78 -5.50 -8.69
N MET A 186 -33.65 -6.48 -7.79
CA MET A 186 -34.18 -7.83 -8.04
C MET A 186 -35.69 -7.76 -8.30
N SER A 187 -36.16 -8.56 -9.27
CA SER A 187 -37.58 -8.69 -9.52
C SER A 187 -38.31 -9.16 -8.26
N GLU A 188 -39.58 -8.77 -8.12
CA GLU A 188 -40.39 -9.20 -6.98
C GLU A 188 -40.47 -10.71 -6.85
N ILE A 189 -40.48 -11.42 -7.98
CA ILE A 189 -40.49 -12.91 -8.02
C ILE A 189 -39.25 -13.49 -7.30
N ILE A 190 -38.06 -12.98 -7.62
CA ILE A 190 -36.82 -13.47 -6.98
C ILE A 190 -36.79 -13.09 -5.51
N ARG A 191 -37.29 -11.91 -5.16
CA ARG A 191 -37.38 -11.45 -3.77
C ARG A 191 -38.32 -12.34 -2.94
N ASP A 192 -39.49 -12.69 -3.51
CA ASP A 192 -40.46 -13.57 -2.89
C ASP A 192 -39.92 -14.99 -2.71
N GLU A 193 -39.17 -15.52 -3.68
CA GLU A 193 -38.53 -16.84 -3.56
C GLU A 193 -37.46 -16.85 -2.46
N ILE A 194 -36.63 -15.80 -2.37
CA ILE A 194 -35.64 -15.68 -1.30
C ILE A 194 -36.32 -15.56 0.06
N GLN A 195 -37.43 -14.83 0.18
CA GLN A 195 -38.17 -14.66 1.43
C GLN A 195 -38.91 -15.94 1.87
N ARG A 196 -39.31 -16.78 0.93
CA ARG A 196 -39.97 -18.09 1.24
C ARG A 196 -39.00 -19.11 1.81
N GLY A 197 -37.68 -18.89 1.65
CA GLY A 197 -36.66 -19.85 2.05
C GLY A 197 -36.69 -21.13 1.19
N VAL A 198 -35.78 -22.03 1.46
CA VAL A 198 -35.72 -23.34 0.83
C VAL A 198 -36.12 -24.37 1.85
N GLU A 199 -37.13 -25.19 1.52
CA GLU A 199 -37.55 -26.30 2.36
C GLU A 199 -36.57 -27.45 2.16
N ILE A 200 -35.84 -27.83 3.21
CA ILE A 200 -34.92 -28.96 3.25
C ILE A 200 -35.37 -29.85 4.40
N ASP A 201 -35.69 -31.10 4.08
CA ASP A 201 -36.14 -32.09 5.06
C ASP A 201 -37.37 -31.70 5.92
N GLY A 202 -38.26 -30.86 5.35
CA GLY A 202 -39.46 -30.40 6.04
C GLY A 202 -39.30 -29.25 6.99
N GLU A 203 -38.11 -28.62 7.01
CA GLU A 203 -37.84 -27.39 7.74
C GLU A 203 -37.52 -26.26 6.77
N THR A 204 -38.13 -25.08 6.97
CA THR A 204 -37.85 -23.87 6.20
C THR A 204 -36.58 -23.24 6.76
N GLN A 205 -35.50 -23.29 6.01
CA GLN A 205 -34.27 -22.59 6.36
C GLN A 205 -34.21 -21.22 5.68
N GLU A 206 -34.08 -20.16 6.48
CA GLU A 206 -33.76 -18.83 5.98
C GLU A 206 -32.27 -18.80 5.58
N PHE A 207 -32.02 -18.82 4.29
CA PHE A 207 -30.69 -18.58 3.78
C PHE A 207 -30.51 -17.09 3.57
N ALA A 208 -29.54 -16.49 4.25
CA ALA A 208 -29.01 -15.20 3.86
C ALA A 208 -28.42 -15.33 2.44
N PHE A 209 -28.80 -14.44 1.52
CA PHE A 209 -28.28 -14.44 0.15
C PHE A 209 -26.77 -14.23 0.17
N ASP A 210 -26.02 -15.29 -0.09
CA ASP A 210 -24.57 -15.22 -0.19
C ASP A 210 -24.15 -15.06 -1.66
N LEU A 211 -23.60 -13.88 -1.99
CA LEU A 211 -23.07 -13.58 -3.32
C LEU A 211 -21.97 -14.56 -3.75
N ASN A 212 -21.17 -15.06 -2.81
CA ASN A 212 -20.12 -16.02 -3.12
C ASN A 212 -20.69 -17.35 -3.57
N GLU A 213 -21.77 -17.82 -2.95
CA GLU A 213 -22.48 -19.03 -3.39
C GLU A 213 -23.19 -18.80 -4.73
N PHE A 214 -23.76 -17.63 -4.97
CA PHE A 214 -24.41 -17.28 -6.23
C PHE A 214 -23.44 -17.28 -7.42
N PHE A 215 -22.23 -16.73 -7.22
CA PHE A 215 -21.20 -16.70 -8.27
C PHE A 215 -20.28 -17.93 -8.28
N LYS A 216 -20.52 -18.90 -7.42
CA LYS A 216 -19.77 -20.15 -7.39
C LYS A 216 -20.02 -20.96 -8.65
N VAL A 217 -19.06 -20.94 -9.56
CA VAL A 217 -19.10 -21.78 -10.75
C VAL A 217 -18.94 -23.23 -10.28
N LYS A 218 -20.03 -24.00 -10.30
CA LYS A 218 -19.92 -25.47 -10.20
C LYS A 218 -19.18 -25.94 -11.46
N LEU A 219 -17.93 -26.30 -11.33
CA LEU A 219 -17.24 -27.12 -12.32
C LEU A 219 -17.92 -28.52 -12.25
N SER A 220 -19.01 -28.65 -12.97
CA SER A 220 -19.57 -29.96 -13.22
C SER A 220 -18.64 -30.65 -14.24
N GLY A 221 -17.63 -31.35 -13.73
CA GLY A 221 -16.92 -32.35 -14.49
C GLY A 221 -17.71 -33.60 -14.45
N SER A 222 -18.14 -34.02 -15.57
CA SER A 222 -18.26 -35.37 -16.16
C SER A 222 -19.56 -35.50 -16.95
N PHE A 223 -19.38 -35.56 -18.22
CA PHE A 223 -20.18 -36.40 -19.09
C PHE A 223 -19.55 -37.78 -19.12
#